data_cfe5494ae64e8a034473276cc60766a4
#
_entry.id   cfe5494ae64e8a034473276cc60766a4
#
_cell.length_a   1.000
_cell.length_b   1.000
_cell.length_c   1.000
_cell.angle_alpha   90.00
_cell.angle_beta   90.00
_cell.angle_gamma   90.00
#
_symmetry.space_group_name_H-M   'P 1'
#
loop_
_entity.id
_entity.type
_entity.pdbx_description
1 polymer ?
#
loop_
_entity_poly.entity_id
_entity_poly.type
_entity_poly.pdbx_seq_one_letter_code
_entity_poly.pdbx_strand_id
1 'polypeptide(L)'
;MNEISRRHFIKTTGTAGVALWLGISAKGSTLKVSDVATAKNFNPLILVESNGNITIYNTKPEMGQGTFQSMPAMIAEEFEVSLDQITIKNTSGEKEFGDRQRAGGSSSIRTTYNDMRKIGAAAKTVFITAAATKWQVDESTCYAEDGKVVHKPSGKSLAYGELVEEASKIELPKEPKL
;
A
#
# COMPACT_ATOMS: atom_id res chain seq x y z
N MET A 1 -0.56 14.38 -35.60
CA MET A 1 -0.72 13.45 -34.46
C MET A 1 -0.37 14.25 -33.22
N ASN A 2 -1.37 14.59 -32.39
CA ASN A 2 -1.13 15.35 -31.16
C ASN A 2 -0.50 14.42 -30.15
N GLU A 3 0.73 14.72 -29.69
CA GLU A 3 1.37 14.01 -28.59
C GLU A 3 0.57 14.24 -27.30
N ILE A 4 0.00 13.19 -26.76
CA ILE A 4 -0.65 13.22 -25.46
C ILE A 4 0.46 13.33 -24.41
N SER A 5 0.58 14.49 -23.78
CA SER A 5 1.56 14.69 -22.70
C SER A 5 1.23 13.74 -21.52
N ARG A 6 2.27 13.24 -20.82
CA ARG A 6 2.12 12.37 -19.63
C ARG A 6 1.13 12.95 -18.62
N ARG A 7 1.05 14.27 -18.53
CA ARG A 7 0.11 15.02 -17.67
C ARG A 7 -1.34 14.89 -18.12
N HIS A 8 -1.59 14.77 -19.43
CA HIS A 8 -2.94 14.61 -20.00
C HIS A 8 -3.43 13.17 -19.88
N PHE A 9 -2.52 12.19 -20.02
CA PHE A 9 -2.80 10.77 -19.81
C PHE A 9 -3.25 10.50 -18.37
N ILE A 10 -2.57 11.08 -17.37
CA ILE A 10 -2.94 10.94 -15.95
C ILE A 10 -4.30 11.57 -15.64
N LYS A 11 -4.67 12.66 -16.34
CA LYS A 11 -5.97 13.32 -16.14
C LYS A 11 -7.16 12.56 -16.77
N THR A 12 -6.94 11.83 -17.85
CA THR A 12 -8.00 11.11 -18.57
C THR A 12 -8.28 9.70 -18.04
N THR A 13 -7.34 9.09 -17.34
CA THR A 13 -7.54 7.79 -16.67
C THR A 13 -8.11 7.91 -15.25
N GLY A 14 -8.22 9.12 -14.72
CA GLY A 14 -8.63 9.39 -13.33
C GLY A 14 -10.14 9.29 -13.01
N THR A 15 -10.99 8.88 -13.95
CA THR A 15 -12.45 8.85 -13.71
C THR A 15 -13.02 7.48 -13.35
N ALA A 16 -12.21 6.45 -13.16
CA ALA A 16 -12.70 5.08 -12.97
C ALA A 16 -12.21 4.36 -11.70
N GLY A 17 -11.51 4.98 -10.79
CA GLY A 17 -11.10 4.30 -9.56
C GLY A 17 -10.41 5.20 -8.54
N VAL A 18 -10.86 5.16 -7.29
CA VAL A 18 -10.13 5.72 -6.16
C VAL A 18 -8.99 4.76 -5.86
N ALA A 19 -7.75 5.22 -5.98
CA ALA A 19 -6.56 4.46 -5.62
C ALA A 19 -6.00 4.99 -4.29
N LEU A 20 -5.75 4.12 -3.33
CA LEU A 20 -5.09 4.45 -2.07
C LEU A 20 -3.59 4.21 -2.21
N TRP A 21 -2.83 5.28 -2.11
CA TRP A 21 -1.38 5.26 -2.17
C TRP A 21 -0.80 5.34 -0.75
N LEU A 22 -0.23 4.26 -0.25
CA LEU A 22 0.31 4.14 1.10
C LEU A 22 1.82 4.41 1.12
N GLY A 23 2.26 5.58 1.60
CA GLY A 23 3.66 5.97 1.57
C GLY A 23 4.23 6.74 2.77
N ILE A 24 5.51 6.59 3.10
CA ILE A 24 6.23 7.43 4.07
C ILE A 24 6.72 8.70 3.37
N SER A 25 6.33 9.87 3.87
CA SER A 25 6.80 11.14 3.33
C SER A 25 8.28 11.36 3.62
N ALA A 26 9.13 11.22 2.60
CA ALA A 26 10.41 11.91 2.61
C ALA A 26 10.17 13.39 2.30
N LYS A 27 10.62 14.29 3.15
CA LYS A 27 10.52 15.74 2.95
C LYS A 27 10.98 16.12 1.54
N GLY A 28 10.09 16.60 0.69
CA GLY A 28 10.49 17.43 -0.43
C GLY A 28 9.97 17.12 -1.84
N SER A 29 8.78 16.56 -2.05
CA SER A 29 8.16 16.61 -3.39
C SER A 29 6.64 16.59 -3.29
N THR A 30 6.03 17.72 -3.47
CA THR A 30 4.59 17.88 -3.63
C THR A 30 4.18 17.42 -5.02
N LEU A 31 3.71 16.19 -5.15
CA LEU A 31 2.83 15.85 -6.26
C LEU A 31 1.48 16.50 -5.98
N LYS A 32 1.18 17.59 -6.68
CA LYS A 32 -0.19 18.12 -6.73
C LYS A 32 -1.03 17.17 -7.58
N VAL A 33 -1.61 16.17 -6.96
CA VAL A 33 -2.78 15.49 -7.48
C VAL A 33 -3.98 16.30 -6.99
N SER A 34 -4.34 17.33 -7.76
CA SER A 34 -5.61 18.02 -7.58
C SER A 34 -6.70 17.01 -7.92
N ASP A 35 -7.59 16.75 -6.96
CA ASP A 35 -8.83 15.97 -6.99
C ASP A 35 -8.77 14.48 -6.63
N VAL A 36 -7.69 14.00 -6.02
CA VAL A 36 -7.74 12.79 -5.20
C VAL A 36 -7.60 13.23 -3.74
N ALA A 37 -8.54 12.84 -2.90
CA ALA A 37 -8.58 13.16 -1.48
C ALA A 37 -7.18 13.04 -0.87
N THR A 38 -6.73 14.10 -0.22
CA THR A 38 -5.41 14.34 0.34
C THR A 38 -4.97 13.18 1.20
N ALA A 39 -4.26 12.22 0.62
CA ALA A 39 -3.54 11.21 1.38
C ALA A 39 -2.31 11.88 2.01
N LYS A 40 -2.43 12.34 3.24
CA LYS A 40 -1.30 12.75 4.05
C LYS A 40 -0.58 11.52 4.57
N ASN A 41 0.67 11.31 4.12
CA ASN A 41 1.64 10.39 4.74
C ASN A 41 1.37 8.89 4.59
N PHE A 42 1.44 8.40 3.38
CA PHE A 42 1.41 6.96 3.11
C PHE A 42 2.76 6.48 2.56
N ASN A 43 3.13 5.23 2.82
CA ASN A 43 4.31 4.60 2.25
C ASN A 43 4.06 4.32 0.75
N PRO A 44 4.89 4.81 -0.18
CA PRO A 44 4.67 4.61 -1.61
C PRO A 44 4.76 3.15 -2.07
N LEU A 45 5.06 2.21 -1.16
CA LEU A 45 5.27 0.81 -1.52
C LEU A 45 3.98 0.00 -1.67
N ILE A 46 2.83 0.49 -1.22
CA ILE A 46 1.55 -0.22 -1.37
C ILE A 46 0.54 0.69 -2.07
N LEU A 47 -0.05 0.18 -3.12
CA LEU A 47 -1.17 0.80 -3.82
C LEU A 47 -2.35 -0.18 -3.80
N VAL A 48 -3.49 0.27 -3.28
CA VAL A 48 -4.75 -0.47 -3.34
C VAL A 48 -5.75 0.34 -4.16
N GLU A 49 -6.33 -0.30 -5.16
CA GLU A 49 -7.32 0.32 -6.04
C GLU A 49 -8.74 -0.13 -5.65
N SER A 50 -9.72 0.71 -5.90
CA SER A 50 -11.14 0.40 -5.59
C SER A 50 -11.70 -0.81 -6.34
N ASN A 51 -11.06 -1.22 -7.43
CA ASN A 51 -11.39 -2.44 -8.16
C ASN A 51 -10.84 -3.72 -7.51
N GLY A 52 -10.12 -3.59 -6.38
CA GLY A 52 -9.52 -4.69 -5.65
C GLY A 52 -8.07 -5.03 -6.03
N ASN A 53 -7.49 -4.38 -7.03
CA ASN A 53 -6.09 -4.59 -7.38
C ASN A 53 -5.16 -4.08 -6.27
N ILE A 54 -4.18 -4.88 -5.90
CA ILE A 54 -3.13 -4.52 -4.93
C ILE A 54 -1.79 -4.55 -5.65
N THR A 55 -1.05 -3.44 -5.62
CA THR A 55 0.32 -3.38 -6.13
C THR A 55 1.29 -3.15 -4.99
N ILE A 56 2.34 -3.97 -4.90
CA ILE A 56 3.45 -3.75 -3.96
C ILE A 56 4.72 -3.47 -4.76
N TYR A 57 5.40 -2.38 -4.40
CA TYR A 57 6.63 -1.95 -5.06
C TYR A 57 7.85 -2.53 -4.38
N ASN A 58 8.68 -3.23 -5.14
CA ASN A 58 9.98 -3.70 -4.72
C ASN A 58 11.03 -2.61 -5.00
N THR A 59 11.71 -2.16 -3.95
CA THR A 59 12.76 -1.12 -4.05
C THR A 59 14.16 -1.68 -4.31
N LYS A 60 14.31 -2.99 -4.41
CA LYS A 60 15.61 -3.62 -4.64
C LYS A 60 15.71 -4.17 -6.05
N PRO A 61 16.77 -3.82 -6.81
CA PRO A 61 16.97 -4.40 -8.13
C PRO A 61 17.07 -5.92 -8.03
N GLU A 62 16.36 -6.60 -8.92
CA GLU A 62 16.44 -8.06 -9.07
C GLU A 62 17.56 -8.41 -10.05
N MET A 63 18.44 -9.30 -9.62
CA MET A 63 19.60 -9.79 -10.38
C MET A 63 19.74 -11.32 -10.28
N GLY A 64 18.64 -12.01 -9.97
CA GLY A 64 18.60 -13.45 -9.72
C GLY A 64 18.76 -13.85 -8.24
N GLN A 65 18.79 -12.87 -7.31
CA GLN A 65 18.93 -13.12 -5.88
C GLN A 65 17.59 -13.24 -5.13
N GLY A 66 16.44 -13.07 -5.82
CA GLY A 66 15.11 -13.32 -5.27
C GLY A 66 14.49 -12.16 -4.50
N THR A 67 15.02 -10.95 -4.57
CA THR A 67 14.43 -9.78 -3.89
C THR A 67 13.11 -9.35 -4.49
N PHE A 68 12.85 -9.69 -5.75
CA PHE A 68 11.59 -9.39 -6.42
C PHE A 68 10.37 -9.98 -5.67
N GLN A 69 10.52 -11.17 -5.12
CA GLN A 69 9.46 -11.80 -4.31
C GLN A 69 9.64 -11.58 -2.81
N SER A 70 10.86 -11.75 -2.29
CA SER A 70 11.08 -11.77 -0.85
C SER A 70 10.83 -10.42 -0.16
N MET A 71 11.05 -9.31 -0.86
CA MET A 71 10.76 -7.98 -0.30
C MET A 71 9.24 -7.72 -0.19
N PRO A 72 8.46 -7.86 -1.28
CA PRO A 72 7.00 -7.74 -1.19
C PRO A 72 6.35 -8.76 -0.27
N ALA A 73 6.89 -9.98 -0.16
CA ALA A 73 6.35 -11.01 0.73
C ALA A 73 6.31 -10.57 2.20
N MET A 74 7.34 -9.83 2.67
CA MET A 74 7.35 -9.31 4.04
C MET A 74 6.23 -8.27 4.30
N ILE A 75 5.86 -7.50 3.28
CA ILE A 75 4.75 -6.56 3.35
C ILE A 75 3.42 -7.31 3.27
N ALA A 76 3.31 -8.23 2.32
CA ALA A 76 2.10 -8.99 2.04
C ALA A 76 1.66 -9.84 3.25
N GLU A 77 2.62 -10.50 3.92
CA GLU A 77 2.40 -11.28 5.13
C GLU A 77 1.73 -10.45 6.24
N GLU A 78 2.27 -9.29 6.55
CA GLU A 78 1.69 -8.41 7.58
C GLU A 78 0.41 -7.71 7.11
N PHE A 79 0.22 -7.57 5.81
CA PHE A 79 -0.97 -6.96 5.21
C PHE A 79 -2.11 -7.99 5.01
N GLU A 80 -1.88 -9.26 5.35
CA GLU A 80 -2.85 -10.37 5.20
C GLU A 80 -3.34 -10.52 3.75
N VAL A 81 -2.39 -10.51 2.80
CA VAL A 81 -2.63 -10.79 1.38
C VAL A 81 -1.63 -11.83 0.88
N SER A 82 -2.06 -12.74 0.03
CA SER A 82 -1.16 -13.71 -0.59
C SER A 82 -0.41 -13.11 -1.79
N LEU A 83 0.70 -13.72 -2.19
CA LEU A 83 1.51 -13.24 -3.32
C LEU A 83 0.79 -13.32 -4.66
N ASP A 84 -0.18 -14.19 -4.80
CA ASP A 84 -1.02 -14.34 -6.00
C ASP A 84 -2.15 -13.29 -6.07
N GLN A 85 -2.46 -12.62 -4.97
CA GLN A 85 -3.41 -11.50 -4.93
C GLN A 85 -2.77 -10.16 -5.27
N ILE A 86 -1.45 -10.07 -5.40
CA ILE A 86 -0.74 -8.83 -5.61
C ILE A 86 -0.04 -8.76 -6.97
N THR A 87 0.11 -7.56 -7.48
CA THR A 87 1.03 -7.25 -8.57
C THR A 87 2.32 -6.68 -8.00
N ILE A 88 3.46 -7.30 -8.31
CA ILE A 88 4.76 -6.79 -7.88
C ILE A 88 5.35 -5.93 -9.00
N LYS A 89 5.80 -4.71 -8.65
CA LYS A 89 6.51 -3.82 -9.57
C LYS A 89 7.85 -3.39 -8.98
N ASN A 90 8.90 -3.37 -9.80
CA ASN A 90 10.16 -2.76 -9.39
C ASN A 90 10.07 -1.24 -9.51
N THR A 91 10.70 -0.54 -8.56
CA THR A 91 10.95 0.89 -8.68
C THR A 91 12.13 1.14 -9.63
N SER A 92 12.15 2.31 -10.27
CA SER A 92 13.18 2.68 -11.25
C SER A 92 14.09 3.81 -10.74
N GLY A 93 14.18 4.00 -9.43
CA GLY A 93 15.00 5.03 -8.80
C GLY A 93 14.26 6.34 -8.51
N GLU A 94 12.93 6.35 -8.60
CA GLU A 94 12.11 7.52 -8.26
C GLU A 94 12.27 7.88 -6.78
N LYS A 95 12.39 9.17 -6.50
CA LYS A 95 12.67 9.70 -5.16
C LYS A 95 11.56 9.40 -4.15
N GLU A 96 10.34 9.21 -4.61
CA GLU A 96 9.18 8.88 -3.76
C GLU A 96 9.33 7.54 -3.03
N PHE A 97 10.10 6.61 -3.61
CA PHE A 97 10.40 5.30 -2.99
C PHE A 97 11.62 5.34 -2.07
N GLY A 98 12.21 6.51 -1.84
CA GLY A 98 13.35 6.73 -0.96
C GLY A 98 14.71 6.42 -1.60
N ASP A 99 15.78 6.71 -0.86
CA ASP A 99 17.15 6.66 -1.39
C ASP A 99 17.79 5.26 -1.36
N ARG A 100 17.15 4.27 -0.74
CA ARG A 100 17.71 2.93 -0.56
C ARG A 100 17.34 1.94 -1.67
N GLN A 101 17.22 2.42 -2.91
CA GLN A 101 16.86 1.60 -4.07
C GLN A 101 18.09 0.93 -4.71
N ARG A 102 18.85 0.21 -3.90
CA ARG A 102 20.08 -0.48 -4.33
C ARG A 102 20.19 -1.85 -3.67
N ALA A 103 20.88 -2.78 -4.31
CA ALA A 103 21.31 -4.06 -3.75
C ALA A 103 22.81 -4.09 -3.57
N GLY A 104 23.31 -4.66 -2.47
CA GLY A 104 24.72 -4.81 -2.19
C GLY A 104 25.00 -5.29 -0.77
N GLY A 105 26.13 -5.94 -0.55
CA GLY A 105 26.58 -6.41 0.76
C GLY A 105 25.62 -7.36 1.48
N SER A 106 24.81 -8.12 0.74
CA SER A 106 23.79 -9.05 1.29
C SER A 106 22.88 -8.36 2.34
N SER A 107 22.55 -7.10 2.13
CA SER A 107 21.88 -6.27 3.12
C SER A 107 20.38 -6.06 2.86
N SER A 108 19.87 -6.41 1.67
CA SER A 108 18.50 -6.07 1.27
C SER A 108 17.44 -6.52 2.28
N ILE A 109 17.42 -7.77 2.69
CA ILE A 109 16.48 -8.28 3.69
C ILE A 109 16.88 -7.81 5.09
N ARG A 110 18.12 -8.06 5.48
CA ARG A 110 18.59 -7.83 6.85
C ARG A 110 18.36 -6.40 7.35
N THR A 111 18.52 -5.39 6.49
CA THR A 111 18.38 -3.98 6.88
C THR A 111 16.99 -3.40 6.70
N THR A 112 16.07 -4.12 6.07
CA THR A 112 14.72 -3.63 5.78
C THR A 112 13.61 -4.51 6.34
N TYR A 113 13.93 -5.65 6.92
CA TYR A 113 12.97 -6.63 7.42
C TYR A 113 11.88 -6.01 8.30
N ASN A 114 12.29 -5.30 9.36
CA ASN A 114 11.33 -4.68 10.27
C ASN A 114 10.55 -3.53 9.61
N ASP A 115 11.20 -2.76 8.74
CA ASP A 115 10.54 -1.64 8.04
C ASP A 115 9.45 -2.17 7.09
N MET A 116 9.73 -3.23 6.33
CA MET A 116 8.75 -3.84 5.42
C MET A 116 7.55 -4.42 6.19
N ARG A 117 7.80 -5.12 7.29
CA ARG A 117 6.73 -5.64 8.15
C ARG A 117 5.89 -4.50 8.73
N LYS A 118 6.50 -3.45 9.27
CA LYS A 118 5.77 -2.28 9.78
C LYS A 118 4.89 -1.62 8.72
N ILE A 119 5.34 -1.57 7.47
CA ILE A 119 4.56 -1.04 6.35
C ILE A 119 3.28 -1.87 6.13
N GLY A 120 3.40 -3.18 6.07
CA GLY A 120 2.26 -4.09 5.92
C GLY A 120 1.29 -4.02 7.10
N ALA A 121 1.82 -4.06 8.32
CA ALA A 121 1.02 -3.96 9.54
C ALA A 121 0.28 -2.61 9.68
N ALA A 122 0.93 -1.51 9.28
CA ALA A 122 0.29 -0.19 9.29
C ALA A 122 -0.87 -0.13 8.28
N ALA A 123 -0.67 -0.67 7.08
CA ALA A 123 -1.73 -0.78 6.09
C ALA A 123 -2.91 -1.63 6.62
N LYS A 124 -2.64 -2.82 7.14
CA LYS A 124 -3.65 -3.68 7.78
C LYS A 124 -4.47 -2.93 8.82
N THR A 125 -3.81 -2.22 9.73
CA THR A 125 -4.48 -1.45 10.77
C THR A 125 -5.44 -0.42 10.20
N VAL A 126 -5.01 0.34 9.18
CA VAL A 126 -5.85 1.35 8.52
C VAL A 126 -7.11 0.73 7.92
N PHE A 127 -7.01 -0.42 7.26
CA PHE A 127 -8.16 -1.09 6.67
C PHE A 127 -9.11 -1.66 7.73
N ILE A 128 -8.59 -2.20 8.84
CA ILE A 128 -9.41 -2.63 9.98
C ILE A 128 -10.17 -1.45 10.59
N THR A 129 -9.50 -0.33 10.84
CA THR A 129 -10.13 0.89 11.35
C THR A 129 -11.19 1.43 10.38
N ALA A 130 -10.93 1.41 9.08
CA ALA A 130 -11.89 1.82 8.04
C ALA A 130 -13.16 0.97 8.08
N ALA A 131 -13.02 -0.35 8.14
CA ALA A 131 -14.15 -1.27 8.21
C ALA A 131 -14.95 -1.11 9.52
N ALA A 132 -14.26 -1.04 10.65
CA ALA A 132 -14.89 -0.83 11.97
C ALA A 132 -15.68 0.48 12.01
N THR A 133 -15.12 1.56 11.48
CA THR A 133 -15.81 2.86 11.35
C THR A 133 -17.05 2.74 10.47
N LYS A 134 -16.94 2.11 9.31
CA LYS A 134 -18.04 1.92 8.36
C LYS A 134 -19.18 1.08 8.96
N TRP A 135 -18.84 0.08 9.76
CA TRP A 135 -19.83 -0.78 10.43
C TRP A 135 -20.30 -0.25 11.79
N GLN A 136 -19.63 0.78 12.33
CA GLN A 136 -19.89 1.33 13.67
C GLN A 136 -19.73 0.27 14.77
N VAL A 137 -18.61 -0.48 14.71
CA VAL A 137 -18.26 -1.55 15.64
C VAL A 137 -16.89 -1.29 16.25
N ASP A 138 -16.55 -2.01 17.33
CA ASP A 138 -15.24 -1.96 17.95
C ASP A 138 -14.20 -2.62 17.04
N GLU A 139 -13.07 -1.96 16.80
CA GLU A 139 -11.94 -2.48 15.99
C GLU A 139 -11.43 -3.83 16.50
N SER A 140 -11.45 -4.07 17.80
CA SER A 140 -11.00 -5.32 18.40
C SER A 140 -11.84 -6.54 18.01
N THR A 141 -13.05 -6.30 17.45
CA THR A 141 -13.95 -7.35 16.92
C THR A 141 -13.70 -7.64 15.45
N CYS A 142 -12.82 -6.87 14.80
CA CYS A 142 -12.47 -6.99 13.40
C CYS A 142 -11.07 -7.58 13.22
N TYR A 143 -10.88 -8.32 12.15
CA TYR A 143 -9.57 -8.83 11.75
C TYR A 143 -9.45 -8.83 10.22
N ALA A 144 -8.22 -8.84 9.73
CA ALA A 144 -7.92 -8.93 8.30
C ALA A 144 -7.58 -10.36 7.93
N GLU A 145 -8.00 -10.80 6.75
CA GLU A 145 -7.73 -12.12 6.18
C GLU A 145 -7.92 -12.08 4.67
N ASP A 146 -6.98 -12.59 3.90
CA ASP A 146 -7.08 -12.72 2.44
C ASP A 146 -7.53 -11.44 1.71
N GLY A 147 -6.96 -10.27 2.05
CA GLY A 147 -7.27 -9.01 1.39
C GLY A 147 -8.65 -8.42 1.70
N LYS A 148 -9.26 -8.85 2.78
CA LYS A 148 -10.55 -8.34 3.29
C LYS A 148 -10.50 -8.14 4.80
N VAL A 149 -11.40 -7.32 5.32
CA VAL A 149 -11.65 -7.21 6.76
C VAL A 149 -12.92 -7.94 7.10
N VAL A 150 -12.90 -8.70 8.20
CA VAL A 150 -14.01 -9.50 8.69
C VAL A 150 -14.41 -9.03 10.10
N HIS A 151 -15.70 -8.80 10.33
CA HIS A 151 -16.26 -8.57 11.66
C HIS A 151 -16.67 -9.91 12.28
N LYS A 152 -15.91 -10.37 13.24
CA LYS A 152 -16.03 -11.70 13.85
C LYS A 152 -17.43 -12.05 14.37
N PRO A 153 -18.13 -11.15 15.12
CA PRO A 153 -19.46 -11.49 15.68
C PRO A 153 -20.56 -11.63 14.62
N SER A 154 -20.53 -10.88 13.53
CA SER A 154 -21.59 -10.89 12.51
C SER A 154 -21.24 -11.65 11.24
N GLY A 155 -19.97 -12.03 11.04
CA GLY A 155 -19.48 -12.64 9.81
C GLY A 155 -19.49 -11.73 8.58
N LYS A 156 -19.79 -10.42 8.74
CA LYS A 156 -19.71 -9.45 7.64
C LYS A 156 -18.26 -9.29 7.20
N SER A 157 -18.05 -9.11 5.91
CA SER A 157 -16.71 -8.82 5.36
C SER A 157 -16.78 -7.75 4.29
N LEU A 158 -15.67 -7.01 4.11
CA LEU A 158 -15.44 -6.06 3.02
C LEU A 158 -14.02 -6.26 2.48
N ALA A 159 -13.89 -6.34 1.16
CA ALA A 159 -12.58 -6.36 0.53
C ALA A 159 -11.86 -5.02 0.70
N TYR A 160 -10.53 -5.03 0.65
CA TYR A 160 -9.75 -3.79 0.78
C TYR A 160 -10.14 -2.74 -0.27
N GLY A 161 -10.44 -3.16 -1.51
CA GLY A 161 -10.92 -2.25 -2.56
C GLY A 161 -12.18 -1.48 -2.20
N GLU A 162 -13.11 -2.11 -1.44
CA GLU A 162 -14.37 -1.50 -0.99
C GLU A 162 -14.17 -0.51 0.17
N LEU A 163 -12.98 -0.51 0.77
CA LEU A 163 -12.62 0.31 1.93
C LEU A 163 -11.65 1.45 1.57
N VAL A 164 -11.18 1.53 0.32
CA VAL A 164 -10.16 2.51 -0.11
C VAL A 164 -10.55 3.95 0.23
N GLU A 165 -11.82 4.32 0.03
CA GLU A 165 -12.30 5.67 0.31
C GLU A 165 -12.25 6.00 1.81
N GLU A 166 -12.72 5.11 2.66
CA GLU A 166 -12.68 5.27 4.11
C GLU A 166 -11.25 5.22 4.64
N ALA A 167 -10.46 4.28 4.18
CA ALA A 167 -9.06 4.13 4.55
C ALA A 167 -8.22 5.37 4.22
N SER A 168 -8.54 6.06 3.11
CA SER A 168 -7.85 7.30 2.72
C SER A 168 -7.97 8.45 3.72
N LYS A 169 -8.98 8.41 4.59
CA LYS A 169 -9.26 9.42 5.61
C LYS A 169 -8.54 9.15 6.95
N ILE A 170 -7.90 7.99 7.08
CA ILE A 170 -7.29 7.51 8.33
C ILE A 170 -5.78 7.76 8.30
N GLU A 171 -5.24 8.26 9.41
CA GLU A 171 -3.79 8.42 9.55
C GLU A 171 -3.12 7.06 9.83
N LEU A 172 -1.95 6.85 9.23
CA LEU A 172 -1.14 5.66 9.51
C LEU A 172 -0.66 5.66 10.97
N PRO A 173 -0.75 4.52 11.66
CA PRO A 173 -0.18 4.39 12.98
C PRO A 173 1.35 4.52 12.91
N LYS A 174 1.94 5.29 13.84
CA LYS A 174 3.40 5.48 13.92
C LYS A 174 4.12 4.20 14.32
N GLU A 175 3.53 3.44 15.20
CA GLU A 175 4.04 2.16 15.69
C GLU A 175 2.95 1.08 15.54
N PRO A 176 2.83 0.49 14.34
CA PRO A 176 1.86 -0.56 14.11
C PRO A 176 2.25 -1.83 14.91
N LYS A 177 1.25 -2.56 15.35
CA LYS A 177 1.44 -3.86 16.00
C LYS A 177 1.73 -4.91 14.91
N LEU A 178 2.85 -5.62 15.07
CA LEU A 178 3.25 -6.76 14.23
C LEU A 178 2.59 -8.04 14.72
#